data_7c3682b121d4289e5a2de2555480bd34
#
_entry.id   7c3682b121d4289e5a2de2555480bd34
#
_cell.length_a   1.000
_cell.length_b   1.000
_cell.length_c   1.000
_cell.angle_alpha   90.00
_cell.angle_beta   90.00
_cell.angle_gamma   90.00
#
_symmetry.space_group_name_H-M   'P 1'
#
loop_
_entity.id
_entity.type
_entity.pdbx_description
1 polymer ?
#
loop_
_entity_poly.entity_id
_entity_poly.type
_entity_poly.pdbx_seq_one_letter_code
_entity_poly.pdbx_strand_id
1 'polypeptide(L)'
;MNLINYNSNKNVMRHDTVKKSSDITENDLGNYLRDIGENQDRIAFSNIFMHFAPRLKSFFVKLGCSEAQAEEIIQEVMIAVWTKSSTYDKSKSSVSTWIYTIAKNKRIDKIRKETKHNTVESDESLEIPVPSVQEEQLLSSEVTEKIHHSLQFLPKEQAELLKLSYFYEKTHSDIAKDLSLPLGTVKSRIRLALSKMKNLVELN
;
A
#
# COMPACT_ATOMS: atom_id res chain seq x y z
N MET A 1 2.92 -18.33 -52.11
CA MET A 1 4.12 -18.12 -51.30
C MET A 1 4.09 -16.70 -50.79
N ASN A 2 3.41 -16.44 -49.70
CA ASN A 2 3.24 -15.09 -49.14
C ASN A 2 3.89 -15.02 -47.78
N LEU A 3 5.02 -14.32 -47.74
CA LEU A 3 5.71 -13.91 -46.53
C LEU A 3 4.86 -12.82 -45.84
N ILE A 4 4.29 -13.15 -44.72
CA ILE A 4 3.58 -12.19 -43.84
C ILE A 4 4.65 -11.35 -43.17
N ASN A 5 4.75 -10.11 -43.57
CA ASN A 5 5.54 -9.06 -42.92
C ASN A 5 4.93 -8.72 -41.58
N TYR A 6 5.53 -9.23 -40.53
CA TYR A 6 5.19 -8.84 -39.15
C TYR A 6 6.03 -7.61 -38.76
N ASN A 7 5.63 -6.46 -39.31
CA ASN A 7 6.24 -5.19 -38.93
C ASN A 7 5.29 -4.48 -37.97
N SER A 8 5.35 -4.82 -36.68
CA SER A 8 4.75 -4.04 -35.60
C SER A 8 5.87 -3.39 -34.81
N ASN A 9 6.28 -2.23 -35.31
CA ASN A 9 7.21 -1.32 -34.64
C ASN A 9 6.49 -0.65 -33.48
N LYS A 10 6.22 -1.39 -32.41
CA LYS A 10 5.93 -0.81 -31.09
C LYS A 10 7.27 -0.57 -30.43
N ASN A 11 7.59 0.69 -30.29
CA ASN A 11 8.76 1.18 -29.54
C ASN A 11 8.57 0.84 -28.05
N VAL A 12 8.72 -0.45 -27.72
CA VAL A 12 8.69 -0.98 -26.37
C VAL A 12 10.05 -0.61 -25.78
N MET A 13 10.08 0.40 -24.93
CA MET A 13 11.26 0.64 -24.09
C MET A 13 11.47 -0.60 -23.20
N ARG A 14 12.32 -1.51 -23.67
CA ARG A 14 12.76 -2.66 -22.87
C ARG A 14 13.73 -2.15 -21.83
N HIS A 15 13.43 -2.40 -20.57
CA HIS A 15 14.37 -2.14 -19.49
C HIS A 15 15.45 -3.22 -19.54
N ASP A 16 16.61 -2.89 -20.08
CA ASP A 16 17.70 -3.87 -20.27
C ASP A 16 18.41 -4.24 -18.97
N THR A 17 18.18 -3.51 -17.87
CA THR A 17 18.89 -3.73 -16.59
C THR A 17 18.03 -3.39 -15.38
N VAL A 18 18.30 -4.07 -14.26
CA VAL A 18 17.74 -3.74 -12.95
C VAL A 18 18.52 -2.54 -12.38
N LYS A 19 17.83 -1.44 -12.10
CA LYS A 19 18.41 -0.22 -11.49
C LYS A 19 18.65 -0.41 -10.00
N LYS A 20 19.65 0.32 -9.44
CA LYS A 20 19.78 0.42 -7.98
C LYS A 20 18.56 1.15 -7.41
N SER A 21 18.07 0.68 -6.27
CA SER A 21 16.84 1.23 -5.64
C SER A 21 16.94 2.73 -5.30
N SER A 22 18.15 3.26 -5.10
CA SER A 22 18.42 4.69 -4.88
C SER A 22 18.18 5.58 -6.10
N ASP A 23 18.28 5.01 -7.30
CA ASP A 23 18.29 5.75 -8.56
C ASP A 23 16.92 5.71 -9.26
N ILE A 24 15.94 5.08 -8.62
CA ILE A 24 14.59 4.89 -9.17
C ILE A 24 13.72 6.09 -8.78
N THR A 25 13.23 6.82 -9.77
CA THR A 25 12.29 7.92 -9.59
C THR A 25 10.83 7.46 -9.59
N GLU A 26 9.90 8.29 -9.10
CA GLU A 26 8.45 8.00 -9.17
C GLU A 26 7.97 7.80 -10.61
N ASN A 27 8.56 8.53 -11.57
CA ASN A 27 8.23 8.37 -12.99
C ASN A 27 8.72 7.01 -13.53
N ASP A 28 9.90 6.53 -13.11
CA ASP A 28 10.38 5.19 -13.43
C ASP A 28 9.41 4.12 -12.89
N LEU A 29 8.97 4.26 -11.64
CA LEU A 29 8.03 3.34 -11.00
C LEU A 29 6.71 3.26 -11.78
N GLY A 30 6.18 4.41 -12.23
CA GLY A 30 4.97 4.47 -13.04
C GLY A 30 5.15 3.78 -14.40
N ASN A 31 6.31 3.95 -15.04
CA ASN A 31 6.65 3.28 -16.30
C ASN A 31 6.76 1.76 -16.08
N TYR A 32 7.42 1.31 -15.02
CA TYR A 32 7.52 -0.12 -14.70
C TYR A 32 6.14 -0.76 -14.51
N LEU A 33 5.22 -0.13 -13.76
CA LEU A 33 3.87 -0.67 -13.59
C LEU A 33 3.12 -0.78 -14.92
N ARG A 34 3.28 0.21 -15.81
CA ARG A 34 2.69 0.15 -17.15
C ARG A 34 3.27 -1.02 -17.95
N ASP A 35 4.60 -1.16 -17.96
CA ASP A 35 5.27 -2.20 -18.76
C ASP A 35 4.98 -3.60 -18.22
N ILE A 36 4.80 -3.77 -16.90
CA ILE A 36 4.28 -4.99 -16.31
C ILE A 36 2.85 -5.26 -16.82
N GLY A 37 1.97 -4.24 -16.77
CA GLY A 37 0.57 -4.38 -17.12
C GLY A 37 0.31 -4.65 -18.60
N GLU A 38 1.09 -4.03 -19.48
CA GLU A 38 0.92 -4.13 -20.93
C GLU A 38 1.72 -5.28 -21.55
N ASN A 39 2.93 -5.54 -21.03
CA ASN A 39 3.92 -6.42 -21.68
C ASN A 39 4.35 -7.60 -20.79
N GLN A 40 3.88 -7.68 -19.56
CA GLN A 40 4.36 -8.65 -18.56
C GLN A 40 5.90 -8.61 -18.42
N ASP A 41 6.47 -7.42 -18.41
CA ASP A 41 7.91 -7.21 -18.37
C ASP A 41 8.49 -7.63 -17.01
N ARG A 42 9.31 -8.69 -17.04
CA ARG A 42 9.94 -9.26 -15.84
C ARG A 42 11.03 -8.36 -15.27
N ILE A 43 11.71 -7.57 -16.10
CA ILE A 43 12.77 -6.66 -15.62
C ILE A 43 12.12 -5.47 -14.94
N ALA A 44 11.05 -4.91 -15.51
CA ALA A 44 10.24 -3.89 -14.85
C ALA A 44 9.71 -4.38 -13.49
N PHE A 45 9.23 -5.63 -13.42
CA PHE A 45 8.79 -6.26 -12.18
C PHE A 45 9.93 -6.42 -11.17
N SER A 46 11.11 -6.86 -11.62
CA SER A 46 12.29 -6.97 -10.76
C SER A 46 12.68 -5.62 -10.15
N ASN A 47 12.60 -4.53 -10.92
CA ASN A 47 12.84 -3.18 -10.40
C ASN A 47 11.83 -2.78 -9.32
N ILE A 48 10.53 -3.05 -9.53
CA ILE A 48 9.48 -2.83 -8.52
C ILE A 48 9.76 -3.67 -7.27
N PHE A 49 10.08 -4.97 -7.44
CA PHE A 49 10.36 -5.87 -6.33
C PHE A 49 11.55 -5.40 -5.50
N MET A 50 12.69 -5.12 -6.13
CA MET A 50 13.91 -4.68 -5.44
C MET A 50 13.72 -3.34 -4.74
N HIS A 51 12.86 -2.47 -5.27
CA HIS A 51 12.56 -1.18 -4.65
C HIS A 51 11.63 -1.33 -3.44
N PHE A 52 10.55 -2.12 -3.54
CA PHE A 52 9.51 -2.17 -2.52
C PHE A 52 9.67 -3.28 -1.49
N ALA A 53 10.22 -4.45 -1.83
CA ALA A 53 10.27 -5.58 -0.91
C ALA A 53 11.00 -5.27 0.42
N PRO A 54 12.19 -4.63 0.44
CA PRO A 54 12.87 -4.29 1.68
C PRO A 54 12.07 -3.28 2.52
N ARG A 55 11.42 -2.31 1.86
CA ARG A 55 10.59 -1.29 2.51
C ARG A 55 9.33 -1.88 3.13
N LEU A 56 8.68 -2.79 2.42
CA LEU A 56 7.51 -3.52 2.90
C LEU A 56 7.89 -4.47 4.05
N LYS A 57 9.07 -5.14 4.00
CA LYS A 57 9.54 -5.96 5.10
C LYS A 57 9.69 -5.12 6.37
N SER A 58 10.40 -4.00 6.28
CA SER A 58 10.56 -3.05 7.37
C SER A 58 9.22 -2.55 7.89
N PHE A 59 8.28 -2.23 7.01
CA PHE A 59 6.94 -1.77 7.34
C PHE A 59 6.15 -2.83 8.13
N PHE A 60 6.10 -4.08 7.66
CA PHE A 60 5.34 -5.14 8.33
C PHE A 60 5.96 -5.56 9.68
N VAL A 61 7.30 -5.61 9.76
CA VAL A 61 8.00 -5.89 11.03
C VAL A 61 7.69 -4.80 12.07
N LYS A 62 7.67 -3.53 11.66
CA LYS A 62 7.27 -2.41 12.52
C LYS A 62 5.80 -2.50 12.97
N LEU A 63 4.94 -3.12 12.19
CA LEU A 63 3.54 -3.41 12.55
C LEU A 63 3.36 -4.72 13.36
N GLY A 64 4.46 -5.28 13.88
CA GLY A 64 4.43 -6.46 14.76
C GLY A 64 4.39 -7.81 14.04
N CYS A 65 4.55 -7.86 12.71
CA CYS A 65 4.68 -9.13 12.01
C CYS A 65 6.05 -9.75 12.25
N SER A 66 6.12 -11.08 12.41
CA SER A 66 7.39 -11.80 12.33
C SER A 66 7.99 -11.66 10.92
N GLU A 67 9.30 -11.90 10.77
CA GLU A 67 9.95 -11.84 9.45
C GLU A 67 9.30 -12.81 8.45
N ALA A 68 8.98 -14.03 8.88
CA ALA A 68 8.32 -15.02 8.04
C ALA A 68 6.93 -14.56 7.58
N GLN A 69 6.12 -13.99 8.49
CA GLN A 69 4.82 -13.43 8.15
C GLN A 69 4.95 -12.25 7.17
N ALA A 70 5.95 -11.38 7.39
CA ALA A 70 6.20 -10.25 6.50
C ALA A 70 6.57 -10.73 5.08
N GLU A 71 7.43 -11.73 4.96
CA GLU A 71 7.85 -12.30 3.67
C GLU A 71 6.66 -12.93 2.92
N GLU A 72 5.80 -13.67 3.61
CA GLU A 72 4.58 -14.24 3.02
C GLU A 72 3.64 -13.15 2.50
N ILE A 73 3.40 -12.11 3.30
CA ILE A 73 2.57 -10.98 2.87
C ILE A 73 3.18 -10.27 1.66
N ILE A 74 4.51 -10.06 1.66
CA ILE A 74 5.21 -9.44 0.53
C ILE A 74 5.03 -10.25 -0.75
N GLN A 75 5.14 -11.57 -0.69
CA GLN A 75 4.89 -12.43 -1.85
C GLN A 75 3.48 -12.23 -2.40
N GLU A 76 2.46 -12.21 -1.53
CA GLU A 76 1.07 -11.95 -1.96
C GLU A 76 0.89 -10.54 -2.53
N VAL A 77 1.56 -9.54 -1.98
CA VAL A 77 1.57 -8.16 -2.51
C VAL A 77 2.17 -8.14 -3.90
N MET A 78 3.32 -8.79 -4.10
CA MET A 78 4.01 -8.80 -5.39
C MET A 78 3.23 -9.58 -6.47
N ILE A 79 2.56 -10.66 -6.10
CA ILE A 79 1.62 -11.35 -6.99
C ILE A 79 0.46 -10.41 -7.37
N ALA A 80 -0.08 -9.66 -6.42
CA ALA A 80 -1.14 -8.70 -6.70
C ALA A 80 -0.65 -7.53 -7.58
N VAL A 81 0.56 -7.06 -7.40
CA VAL A 81 1.19 -6.05 -8.26
C VAL A 81 1.32 -6.58 -9.68
N TRP A 82 1.86 -7.79 -9.85
CA TRP A 82 1.98 -8.43 -11.16
C TRP A 82 0.66 -8.55 -11.90
N THR A 83 -0.37 -9.01 -11.19
CA THR A 83 -1.69 -9.30 -11.80
C THR A 83 -2.57 -8.08 -12.00
N LYS A 84 -2.36 -7.01 -11.20
CA LYS A 84 -3.23 -5.82 -11.18
C LYS A 84 -2.55 -4.55 -11.70
N SER A 85 -1.31 -4.60 -12.16
CA SER A 85 -0.56 -3.43 -12.65
C SER A 85 -1.30 -2.65 -13.73
N SER A 86 -2.03 -3.33 -14.62
CA SER A 86 -2.88 -2.71 -15.65
C SER A 86 -4.03 -1.85 -15.08
N THR A 87 -4.38 -2.03 -13.81
CA THR A 87 -5.43 -1.23 -13.14
C THR A 87 -4.88 0.02 -12.43
N TYR A 88 -3.56 0.19 -12.41
CA TYR A 88 -2.94 1.37 -11.84
C TYR A 88 -3.26 2.62 -12.67
N ASP A 89 -3.65 3.68 -11.97
CA ASP A 89 -3.99 4.97 -12.57
C ASP A 89 -3.23 6.07 -11.82
N LYS A 90 -2.23 6.65 -12.49
CA LYS A 90 -1.38 7.71 -11.94
C LYS A 90 -2.14 8.99 -11.58
N SER A 91 -3.33 9.20 -12.15
CA SER A 91 -4.17 10.35 -11.82
C SER A 91 -4.84 10.21 -10.45
N LYS A 92 -4.94 8.99 -9.92
CA LYS A 92 -5.61 8.67 -8.65
C LYS A 92 -4.66 8.58 -7.47
N SER A 93 -3.43 8.10 -7.69
CA SER A 93 -2.44 7.95 -6.61
C SER A 93 -1.03 7.76 -7.16
N SER A 94 -0.02 8.01 -6.30
CA SER A 94 1.35 7.61 -6.58
C SER A 94 1.49 6.08 -6.59
N VAL A 95 2.56 5.56 -7.21
CA VAL A 95 2.88 4.12 -7.21
C VAL A 95 3.04 3.60 -5.79
N SER A 96 3.76 4.36 -4.96
CA SER A 96 3.95 4.01 -3.55
C SER A 96 2.62 3.87 -2.83
N THR A 97 1.72 4.85 -2.93
CA THR A 97 0.39 4.79 -2.31
C THR A 97 -0.41 3.58 -2.79
N TRP A 98 -0.35 3.27 -4.08
CA TRP A 98 -1.06 2.13 -4.64
C TRP A 98 -0.55 0.79 -4.10
N ILE A 99 0.78 0.60 -4.07
CA ILE A 99 1.41 -0.63 -3.56
C ILE A 99 1.17 -0.79 -2.05
N TYR A 100 1.36 0.28 -1.25
CA TYR A 100 1.09 0.21 0.20
C TYR A 100 -0.40 -0.01 0.52
N THR A 101 -1.32 0.43 -0.35
CA THR A 101 -2.75 0.09 -0.21
C THR A 101 -2.99 -1.40 -0.41
N ILE A 102 -2.34 -2.02 -1.41
CA ILE A 102 -2.38 -3.48 -1.61
C ILE A 102 -1.79 -4.18 -0.38
N ALA A 103 -0.62 -3.73 0.08
CA ALA A 103 0.09 -4.29 1.21
C ALA A 103 -0.76 -4.30 2.49
N LYS A 104 -1.37 -3.16 2.82
CA LYS A 104 -2.29 -3.03 3.95
C LYS A 104 -3.47 -3.98 3.85
N ASN A 105 -4.13 -4.05 2.68
CA ASN A 105 -5.27 -4.94 2.49
C ASN A 105 -4.87 -6.41 2.66
N LYS A 106 -3.71 -6.82 2.14
CA LYS A 106 -3.19 -8.19 2.30
C LYS A 106 -2.93 -8.55 3.76
N ARG A 107 -2.36 -7.61 4.54
CA ARG A 107 -2.17 -7.82 5.98
C ARG A 107 -3.50 -7.98 6.71
N ILE A 108 -4.47 -7.10 6.45
CA ILE A 108 -5.81 -7.20 7.05
C ILE A 108 -6.48 -8.54 6.71
N ASP A 109 -6.40 -8.96 5.44
CA ASP A 109 -6.96 -10.23 5.01
C ASP A 109 -6.31 -11.42 5.72
N LYS A 110 -4.98 -11.35 5.96
CA LYS A 110 -4.25 -12.38 6.71
C LYS A 110 -4.70 -12.44 8.17
N ILE A 111 -4.76 -11.30 8.87
CA ILE A 111 -5.24 -11.24 10.25
C ILE A 111 -6.65 -11.83 10.37
N ARG A 112 -7.55 -11.48 9.45
CA ARG A 112 -8.92 -12.02 9.43
C ARG A 112 -8.97 -13.54 9.24
N LYS A 113 -8.11 -14.08 8.39
CA LYS A 113 -8.02 -15.54 8.20
C LYS A 113 -7.52 -16.24 9.47
N GLU A 114 -6.48 -15.70 10.09
CA GLU A 114 -5.91 -16.24 11.32
C GLU A 114 -6.92 -16.18 12.47
N THR A 115 -7.62 -15.06 12.65
CA THR A 115 -8.68 -14.93 13.67
C THR A 115 -9.82 -15.90 13.43
N LYS A 116 -10.27 -16.05 12.17
CA LYS A 116 -11.36 -16.99 11.84
C LYS A 116 -10.97 -18.46 12.03
N HIS A 117 -9.69 -18.80 11.91
CA HIS A 117 -9.21 -20.16 12.15
C HIS A 117 -9.15 -20.47 13.65
N ASN A 118 -8.79 -19.47 14.46
CA ASN A 118 -8.73 -19.61 15.91
C ASN A 118 -10.12 -19.57 16.58
N THR A 119 -11.15 -18.98 15.94
CA THR A 119 -12.53 -18.94 16.48
C THR A 119 -13.33 -20.22 16.26
N VAL A 120 -12.82 -21.21 15.55
CA VAL A 120 -13.47 -22.54 15.46
C VAL A 120 -13.25 -23.36 16.74
N GLU A 121 -12.33 -22.96 17.62
CA GLU A 121 -12.02 -23.65 18.88
C GLU A 121 -12.42 -22.91 20.16
N SER A 122 -12.90 -21.66 20.09
CA SER A 122 -13.36 -20.95 21.30
C SER A 122 -14.42 -19.91 20.98
N ASP A 123 -15.57 -20.10 21.60
CA ASP A 123 -16.73 -19.19 21.62
C ASP A 123 -16.47 -18.04 22.62
N GLU A 124 -15.40 -17.28 22.39
CA GLU A 124 -15.14 -16.04 23.10
C GLU A 124 -14.82 -14.95 22.08
N SER A 125 -15.58 -13.86 22.17
CA SER A 125 -15.36 -12.63 21.43
C SER A 125 -13.94 -12.11 21.66
N LEU A 126 -12.99 -12.57 20.85
CA LEU A 126 -11.63 -12.04 20.85
C LEU A 126 -11.70 -10.62 20.29
N GLU A 127 -11.70 -9.66 21.20
CA GLU A 127 -11.18 -8.34 20.89
C GLU A 127 -9.82 -8.55 20.26
N ILE A 128 -9.68 -8.15 18.99
CA ILE A 128 -8.38 -8.15 18.31
C ILE A 128 -7.47 -7.32 19.20
N PRO A 129 -6.39 -7.90 19.76
CA PRO A 129 -5.46 -7.10 20.53
C PRO A 129 -4.95 -6.00 19.60
N VAL A 130 -5.40 -4.78 19.84
CA VAL A 130 -4.74 -3.62 19.25
C VAL A 130 -3.34 -3.67 19.86
N PRO A 131 -2.27 -3.86 19.07
CA PRO A 131 -0.94 -3.72 19.62
C PRO A 131 -0.95 -2.35 20.28
N SER A 132 -0.71 -2.32 21.59
CA SER A 132 -0.38 -1.08 22.25
C SER A 132 0.87 -0.60 21.54
N VAL A 133 0.68 0.28 20.60
CA VAL A 133 1.76 1.01 19.95
C VAL A 133 2.38 1.76 21.13
N GLN A 134 3.46 1.20 21.65
CA GLN A 134 4.42 2.03 22.35
C GLN A 134 4.92 3.00 21.29
N GLU A 135 4.29 4.15 21.26
CA GLU A 135 4.36 5.19 20.24
C GLU A 135 5.76 5.78 20.04
N GLU A 136 6.75 5.33 20.80
CA GLU A 136 7.99 6.08 20.97
C GLU A 136 9.22 5.61 20.19
N GLN A 137 9.17 4.55 19.38
CA GLN A 137 10.43 4.03 18.81
C GLN A 137 10.48 3.81 17.28
N LEU A 138 9.51 4.22 16.47
CA LEU A 138 9.37 3.68 15.11
C LEU A 138 9.55 4.66 13.94
N LEU A 139 9.64 5.95 14.20
CA LEU A 139 10.01 6.96 13.19
C LEU A 139 11.06 7.89 13.82
N SER A 140 11.90 8.53 12.99
CA SER A 140 12.69 9.65 13.53
C SER A 140 11.73 10.61 14.23
N SER A 141 12.06 11.08 15.41
CA SER A 141 11.18 11.93 16.24
C SER A 141 10.54 13.06 15.44
N GLU A 142 11.29 13.68 14.53
CA GLU A 142 10.83 14.76 13.68
C GLU A 142 9.70 14.40 12.73
N VAL A 143 9.75 13.22 12.07
CA VAL A 143 8.69 12.81 11.14
C VAL A 143 7.42 12.45 11.90
N THR A 144 7.55 11.82 13.05
CA THR A 144 6.40 11.49 13.91
C THR A 144 5.74 12.76 14.43
N GLU A 145 6.50 13.72 14.93
CA GLU A 145 6.00 15.02 15.38
C GLU A 145 5.29 15.78 14.27
N LYS A 146 5.88 15.82 13.07
CA LYS A 146 5.24 16.44 11.89
C LYS A 146 3.91 15.78 11.54
N ILE A 147 3.82 14.46 11.59
CA ILE A 147 2.58 13.72 11.34
C ILE A 147 1.54 14.02 12.42
N HIS A 148 1.92 13.96 13.70
CA HIS A 148 1.02 14.29 14.81
C HIS A 148 0.53 15.74 14.73
N HIS A 149 1.42 16.67 14.45
CA HIS A 149 1.08 18.07 14.25
C HIS A 149 0.10 18.24 13.08
N SER A 150 0.37 17.59 11.94
CA SER A 150 -0.50 17.66 10.76
C SER A 150 -1.90 17.08 11.02
N LEU A 151 -2.02 16.04 11.85
CA LEU A 151 -3.32 15.45 12.23
C LEU A 151 -4.19 16.43 13.02
N GLN A 152 -3.60 17.33 13.81
CA GLN A 152 -4.33 18.32 14.60
C GLN A 152 -5.01 19.39 13.73
N PHE A 153 -4.48 19.65 12.53
CA PHE A 153 -5.06 20.61 11.58
C PHE A 153 -6.14 20.02 10.67
N LEU A 154 -6.41 18.72 10.78
CA LEU A 154 -7.49 18.10 10.05
C LEU A 154 -8.83 18.30 10.77
N PRO A 155 -9.93 18.45 10.03
CA PRO A 155 -11.27 18.32 10.61
C PRO A 155 -11.42 17.01 11.38
N LYS A 156 -12.05 17.03 12.55
CA LYS A 156 -12.20 15.87 13.44
C LYS A 156 -12.64 14.60 12.71
N GLU A 157 -13.64 14.71 11.83
CA GLU A 157 -14.13 13.58 11.03
C GLU A 157 -13.06 12.98 10.11
N GLN A 158 -12.20 13.81 9.53
CA GLN A 158 -11.11 13.35 8.66
C GLN A 158 -9.99 12.69 9.46
N ALA A 159 -9.63 13.27 10.60
CA ALA A 159 -8.64 12.70 11.52
C ALA A 159 -9.10 11.34 12.07
N GLU A 160 -10.38 11.21 12.44
CA GLU A 160 -10.99 9.96 12.91
C GLU A 160 -10.94 8.87 11.83
N LEU A 161 -11.33 9.18 10.60
CA LEU A 161 -11.27 8.23 9.49
C LEU A 161 -9.84 7.76 9.21
N LEU A 162 -8.84 8.64 9.32
CA LEU A 162 -7.44 8.24 9.21
C LEU A 162 -7.03 7.34 10.37
N LYS A 163 -7.42 7.67 11.60
CA LYS A 163 -7.14 6.80 12.76
C LYS A 163 -7.75 5.42 12.57
N LEU A 164 -9.02 5.32 12.25
CA LEU A 164 -9.70 4.04 12.01
C LEU A 164 -9.02 3.24 10.89
N SER A 165 -8.61 3.92 9.83
CA SER A 165 -8.01 3.26 8.69
C SER A 165 -6.56 2.85 8.93
N TYR A 166 -5.72 3.67 9.59
CA TYR A 166 -4.27 3.46 9.68
C TYR A 166 -3.80 2.93 11.02
N PHE A 167 -4.43 3.33 12.12
CA PHE A 167 -4.05 2.85 13.45
C PHE A 167 -4.88 1.62 13.87
N TYR A 168 -6.19 1.63 13.60
CA TYR A 168 -7.07 0.49 13.91
C TYR A 168 -7.21 -0.50 12.75
N GLU A 169 -6.49 -0.28 11.65
CA GLU A 169 -6.41 -1.16 10.48
C GLU A 169 -7.76 -1.57 9.87
N LYS A 170 -8.83 -0.81 10.16
CA LYS A 170 -10.15 -1.08 9.59
C LYS A 170 -10.16 -0.87 8.08
N THR A 171 -10.83 -1.76 7.34
CA THR A 171 -11.05 -1.52 5.92
C THR A 171 -12.03 -0.36 5.72
N HIS A 172 -11.96 0.30 4.57
CA HIS A 172 -12.93 1.36 4.25
C HIS A 172 -14.38 0.85 4.28
N SER A 173 -14.60 -0.44 3.99
CA SER A 173 -15.93 -1.07 4.06
C SER A 173 -16.41 -1.24 5.50
N ASP A 174 -15.51 -1.61 6.42
CA ASP A 174 -15.85 -1.73 7.85
C ASP A 174 -16.11 -0.34 8.44
N ILE A 175 -15.25 0.64 8.13
CA ILE A 175 -15.45 2.04 8.54
C ILE A 175 -16.81 2.56 8.05
N ALA A 176 -17.17 2.24 6.80
CA ALA A 176 -18.46 2.64 6.23
C ALA A 176 -19.63 2.04 7.00
N LYS A 177 -19.53 0.77 7.41
CA LYS A 177 -20.54 0.10 8.25
C LYS A 177 -20.58 0.68 9.65
N ASP A 178 -19.44 0.81 10.32
CA ASP A 178 -19.34 1.26 11.71
C ASP A 178 -19.87 2.70 11.88
N LEU A 179 -19.57 3.58 10.92
CA LEU A 179 -20.01 4.97 10.94
C LEU A 179 -21.31 5.23 10.17
N SER A 180 -21.95 4.19 9.63
CA SER A 180 -23.16 4.31 8.80
C SER A 180 -22.98 5.31 7.64
N LEU A 181 -21.80 5.34 7.03
CA LEU A 181 -21.47 6.22 5.91
C LEU A 181 -21.40 5.44 4.58
N PRO A 182 -21.77 6.05 3.46
CA PRO A 182 -21.50 5.44 2.15
C PRO A 182 -20.00 5.18 1.94
N LEU A 183 -19.64 4.02 1.40
CA LEU A 183 -18.25 3.66 1.13
C LEU A 183 -17.49 4.69 0.27
N GLY A 184 -18.20 5.30 -0.70
CA GLY A 184 -17.66 6.39 -1.51
C GLY A 184 -17.29 7.62 -0.68
N THR A 185 -18.09 7.95 0.33
CA THR A 185 -17.86 9.07 1.25
C THR A 185 -16.61 8.80 2.11
N VAL A 186 -16.47 7.59 2.66
CA VAL A 186 -15.27 7.20 3.43
C VAL A 186 -14.02 7.32 2.56
N LYS A 187 -14.03 6.75 1.35
CA LYS A 187 -12.90 6.83 0.42
C LYS A 187 -12.52 8.26 0.05
N SER A 188 -13.52 9.10 -0.27
CA SER A 188 -13.26 10.48 -0.67
C SER A 188 -12.74 11.34 0.50
N ARG A 189 -13.29 11.16 1.71
CA ARG A 189 -12.83 11.88 2.91
C ARG A 189 -11.41 11.47 3.31
N ILE A 190 -11.06 10.17 3.26
CA ILE A 190 -9.70 9.71 3.53
C ILE A 190 -8.73 10.27 2.50
N ARG A 191 -9.08 10.25 1.20
CA ARG A 191 -8.22 10.84 0.15
C ARG A 191 -7.99 12.33 0.37
N LEU A 192 -9.03 13.07 0.73
CA LEU A 192 -8.94 14.50 1.00
C LEU A 192 -8.07 14.78 2.23
N ALA A 193 -8.21 13.98 3.29
CA ALA A 193 -7.40 14.08 4.50
C ALA A 193 -5.92 13.85 4.20
N LEU A 194 -5.58 12.80 3.45
CA LEU A 194 -4.19 12.52 3.03
C LEU A 194 -3.61 13.63 2.16
N SER A 195 -4.39 14.19 1.24
CA SER A 195 -3.95 15.33 0.42
C SER A 195 -3.64 16.56 1.27
N LYS A 196 -4.47 16.86 2.27
CA LYS A 196 -4.21 17.97 3.21
C LYS A 196 -2.97 17.72 4.05
N MET A 197 -2.81 16.50 4.59
CA MET A 197 -1.62 16.13 5.35
C MET A 197 -0.35 16.29 4.53
N LYS A 198 -0.35 15.83 3.28
CA LYS A 198 0.80 15.98 2.38
C LYS A 198 1.22 17.43 2.26
N ASN A 199 0.27 18.32 1.98
CA ASN A 199 0.54 19.75 1.87
C ASN A 199 1.10 20.35 3.16
N LEU A 200 0.60 19.94 4.33
CA LEU A 200 1.07 20.39 5.64
C LEU A 200 2.48 19.90 5.96
N VAL A 201 2.83 18.69 5.56
CA VAL A 201 4.16 18.10 5.76
C VAL A 201 5.20 18.71 4.80
N GLU A 202 4.80 19.07 3.57
CA GLU A 202 5.68 19.71 2.59
C GLU A 202 5.95 21.19 2.87
N LEU A 203 5.08 21.86 3.65
CA LEU A 203 5.21 23.28 3.99
C LEU A 203 6.00 23.54 5.29
N ASN A 204 6.30 22.51 6.10
CA ASN A 204 7.08 22.55 7.33
C ASN A 204 8.35 21.69 7.23
#